data_f9dfdc505e222337a6101d4c05ce8062
#
_entry.id   f9dfdc505e222337a6101d4c05ce8062
#
_cell.length_a   1.000
_cell.length_b   1.000
_cell.length_c   1.000
_cell.angle_alpha   90.00
_cell.angle_beta   90.00
_cell.angle_gamma   90.00
#
_symmetry.space_group_name_H-M   'P 1'
#
loop_
_entity.id
_entity.type
_entity.pdbx_description
1 polymer ?
#
loop_
_entity_poly.entity_id
_entity_poly.type
_entity_poly.pdbx_seq_one_letter_code
_entity_poly.pdbx_strand_id
1 'polypeptide(L)'
;YDDEGERIAGDIESPAQVLATAAEAPNTQTPMTQTPVVQESQALATARQALKDDDYSMDEDIRDIFIEEAQEVLAELGEKIPVWEVDTHELVALKDIRRGFHTLKGSGRMVGAHQIGEMCWAVENMLNRVLDGTLAVSDALVGFIKDTHRKLPTLVEDFQQQRAPSIDPAVTVLQATNLLQQQPINTGLPETNGLDN
;
A
#
# COMPACT_ATOMS: atom_id res chain seq x y z
N TYR A 1 -32.93 -47.56 66.47
CA TYR A 1 -34.19 -47.13 67.05
C TYR A 1 -34.70 -45.97 66.22
N ASP A 2 -35.58 -46.23 65.26
CA ASP A 2 -37.01 -46.15 65.31
C ASP A 2 -37.43 -44.66 65.25
N ASP A 3 -38.40 -44.24 64.56
CA ASP A 3 -39.57 -44.86 64.01
C ASP A 3 -40.35 -43.81 63.19
N GLU A 4 -40.88 -44.26 62.13
CA GLU A 4 -42.19 -44.04 61.55
C GLU A 4 -42.97 -42.70 61.78
N GLY A 5 -43.64 -42.39 60.69
CA GLY A 5 -44.93 -41.76 60.67
C GLY A 5 -45.12 -40.82 59.52
N GLU A 6 -45.45 -41.22 58.36
CA GLU A 6 -46.78 -41.56 57.80
C GLU A 6 -47.69 -40.37 57.52
N ARG A 7 -47.92 -40.14 56.18
CA ARG A 7 -49.17 -39.73 55.48
C ARG A 7 -49.80 -38.38 55.87
N ILE A 8 -50.35 -37.63 54.97
CA ILE A 8 -51.35 -37.94 53.93
C ILE A 8 -51.38 -36.76 52.95
N ALA A 9 -51.44 -37.05 51.65
CA ALA A 9 -52.39 -36.72 50.61
C ALA A 9 -53.07 -35.34 50.61
N GLY A 10 -53.00 -34.72 49.48
CA GLY A 10 -53.83 -33.63 48.99
C GLY A 10 -53.57 -33.34 47.56
N ASP A 11 -54.24 -34.12 46.72
CA ASP A 11 -54.44 -33.79 45.32
C ASP A 11 -54.94 -32.38 45.13
N ILE A 12 -54.54 -31.71 44.04
CA ILE A 12 -55.46 -31.09 43.08
C ILE A 12 -54.64 -30.57 41.90
N GLU A 13 -54.85 -31.26 40.82
CA GLU A 13 -54.98 -30.79 39.41
C GLU A 13 -54.01 -29.76 38.79
N SER A 14 -53.30 -30.32 37.82
CA SER A 14 -52.94 -29.71 36.53
C SER A 14 -54.09 -28.86 35.95
N PRO A 15 -53.88 -27.81 35.13
CA PRO A 15 -53.36 -28.07 33.78
C PRO A 15 -52.57 -26.94 33.17
N ALA A 16 -52.05 -27.24 32.04
CA ALA A 16 -51.67 -26.46 30.91
C ALA A 16 -50.18 -26.47 30.59
N GLN A 17 -49.89 -27.50 29.81
CA GLN A 17 -48.84 -27.45 28.82
C GLN A 17 -48.93 -26.17 28.01
N VAL A 18 -47.89 -25.34 28.06
CA VAL A 18 -47.57 -24.43 26.95
C VAL A 18 -46.17 -24.81 26.49
N LEU A 19 -46.16 -25.49 25.37
CA LEU A 19 -44.98 -25.65 24.53
C LEU A 19 -44.42 -24.26 24.26
N ALA A 20 -43.29 -23.91 24.83
CA ALA A 20 -42.41 -22.89 24.31
C ALA A 20 -41.23 -23.58 23.67
N THR A 21 -41.35 -23.87 22.39
CA THR A 21 -40.25 -24.15 21.48
C THR A 21 -39.25 -23.02 21.59
N ALA A 22 -38.08 -23.31 22.14
CA ALA A 22 -36.93 -22.43 22.03
C ALA A 22 -36.59 -22.31 20.53
N ALA A 23 -37.01 -21.22 19.94
CA ALA A 23 -36.54 -20.81 18.61
C ALA A 23 -35.07 -20.44 18.77
N GLU A 24 -34.22 -21.27 18.20
CA GLU A 24 -32.83 -20.90 17.89
C GLU A 24 -32.85 -19.60 17.11
N ALA A 25 -32.37 -18.53 17.72
CA ALA A 25 -32.06 -17.31 17.01
C ALA A 25 -30.91 -17.62 16.03
N PRO A 26 -31.05 -17.32 14.75
CA PRO A 26 -29.94 -17.43 13.84
C PRO A 26 -28.85 -16.47 14.29
N ASN A 27 -27.67 -17.02 14.54
CA ASN A 27 -26.45 -16.27 14.80
C ASN A 27 -26.08 -15.47 13.52
N THR A 28 -26.74 -14.33 13.36
CA THR A 28 -26.40 -13.37 12.32
C THR A 28 -25.16 -12.63 12.81
N GLN A 29 -24.00 -13.23 12.54
CA GLN A 29 -22.75 -12.48 12.55
C GLN A 29 -22.87 -11.44 11.46
N THR A 30 -23.30 -10.25 11.81
CA THR A 30 -23.18 -9.07 10.97
C THR A 30 -21.69 -8.89 10.69
N PRO A 31 -21.23 -8.91 9.45
CA PRO A 31 -19.83 -8.61 9.17
C PRO A 31 -19.59 -7.19 9.72
N MET A 32 -18.76 -7.07 10.74
CA MET A 32 -18.32 -5.78 11.25
C MET A 32 -17.62 -5.07 10.09
N THR A 33 -18.31 -4.13 9.48
CA THR A 33 -17.75 -3.22 8.47
C THR A 33 -16.63 -2.47 9.18
N GLN A 34 -15.39 -2.88 8.95
CA GLN A 34 -14.23 -2.20 9.50
C GLN A 34 -14.24 -0.77 8.99
N THR A 35 -14.12 0.19 9.91
CA THR A 35 -14.08 1.59 9.54
C THR A 35 -12.85 1.86 8.66
N PRO A 36 -12.92 2.75 7.67
CA PRO A 36 -11.81 3.04 6.73
C PRO A 36 -10.49 3.33 7.44
N VAL A 37 -10.52 4.01 8.58
CA VAL A 37 -9.33 4.33 9.40
C VAL A 37 -8.63 3.07 9.93
N VAL A 38 -9.39 2.05 10.33
CA VAL A 38 -8.81 0.78 10.83
C VAL A 38 -8.17 0.00 9.69
N GLN A 39 -8.79 0.00 8.52
CA GLN A 39 -8.26 -0.67 7.32
C GLN A 39 -6.98 0.00 6.83
N GLU A 40 -6.92 1.33 6.80
CA GLU A 40 -5.71 2.07 6.42
C GLU A 40 -4.56 1.84 7.41
N SER A 41 -4.84 1.80 8.71
CA SER A 41 -3.84 1.48 9.73
C SER A 41 -3.28 0.07 9.59
N GLN A 42 -4.11 -0.91 9.25
CA GLN A 42 -3.68 -2.29 9.00
C GLN A 42 -2.86 -2.39 7.70
N ALA A 43 -3.28 -1.72 6.63
CA ALA A 43 -2.55 -1.68 5.37
C ALA A 43 -1.15 -1.05 5.54
N LEU A 44 -1.04 0.03 6.31
CA LEU A 44 0.24 0.65 6.62
C LEU A 44 1.15 -0.26 7.45
N ALA A 45 0.61 -0.95 8.45
CA ALA A 45 1.36 -1.92 9.23
C ALA A 45 1.88 -3.07 8.35
N THR A 46 1.07 -3.56 7.43
CA THR A 46 1.46 -4.60 6.45
C THR A 46 2.55 -4.08 5.51
N ALA A 47 2.43 -2.84 5.01
CA ALA A 47 3.45 -2.22 4.17
C ALA A 47 4.79 -2.08 4.90
N ARG A 48 4.79 -1.67 6.18
CA ARG A 48 6.01 -1.60 7.00
C ARG A 48 6.67 -2.97 7.20
N GLN A 49 5.88 -4.03 7.42
CA GLN A 49 6.40 -5.39 7.57
C GLN A 49 6.98 -5.96 6.27
N ALA A 50 6.49 -5.51 5.12
CA ALA A 50 6.98 -5.93 3.81
C ALA A 50 8.28 -5.23 3.40
N LEU A 51 8.57 -4.05 3.96
CA LEU A 51 9.81 -3.32 3.70
C LEU A 51 10.96 -3.97 4.44
N LYS A 52 12.07 -4.17 3.71
CA LYS A 52 13.31 -4.63 4.30
C LYS A 52 14.05 -3.42 4.89
N ASP A 53 14.62 -3.61 6.08
CA ASP A 53 15.49 -2.61 6.68
C ASP A 53 16.73 -2.38 5.84
N ASP A 54 17.30 -1.17 5.93
CA ASP A 54 18.56 -0.85 5.28
C ASP A 54 19.71 -1.64 5.90
N ASP A 55 20.67 -2.01 5.06
CA ASP A 55 21.88 -2.74 5.45
C ASP A 55 23.11 -1.83 5.29
N TYR A 56 23.73 -1.51 6.40
CA TYR A 56 24.89 -0.62 6.46
C TYR A 56 26.24 -1.37 6.45
N SER A 57 26.25 -2.66 6.16
CA SER A 57 27.46 -3.49 6.16
C SER A 57 28.38 -3.25 4.94
N MET A 58 27.89 -2.51 3.94
CA MET A 58 28.67 -2.17 2.75
C MET A 58 29.85 -1.26 3.09
N ASP A 59 30.94 -1.45 2.36
CA ASP A 59 32.14 -0.61 2.43
C ASP A 59 31.81 0.89 2.25
N GLU A 60 32.50 1.74 3.00
CA GLU A 60 32.28 3.18 3.02
C GLU A 60 32.47 3.81 1.64
N ASP A 61 33.55 3.42 0.94
CA ASP A 61 33.85 3.96 -0.38
C ASP A 61 32.72 3.65 -1.39
N ILE A 62 32.16 2.44 -1.31
CA ILE A 62 31.05 2.03 -2.19
C ILE A 62 29.78 2.79 -1.81
N ARG A 63 29.52 3.00 -0.53
CA ARG A 63 28.39 3.80 -0.07
C ARG A 63 28.51 5.25 -0.54
N ASP A 64 29.67 5.86 -0.43
CA ASP A 64 29.92 7.24 -0.85
C ASP A 64 29.71 7.42 -2.37
N ILE A 65 30.17 6.47 -3.19
CA ILE A 65 29.91 6.45 -4.62
C ILE A 65 28.39 6.42 -4.89
N PHE A 66 27.63 5.59 -4.16
CA PHE A 66 26.17 5.58 -4.29
C PHE A 66 25.55 6.91 -3.91
N ILE A 67 26.01 7.56 -2.84
CA ILE A 67 25.47 8.86 -2.41
C ILE A 67 25.70 9.93 -3.49
N GLU A 68 26.89 9.98 -4.09
CA GLU A 68 27.20 10.91 -5.18
C GLU A 68 26.27 10.63 -6.39
N GLU A 69 26.18 9.38 -6.84
CA GLU A 69 25.27 8.99 -7.93
C GLU A 69 23.81 9.36 -7.64
N ALA A 70 23.35 9.08 -6.41
CA ALA A 70 21.97 9.38 -6.01
C ALA A 70 21.69 10.88 -6.05
N GLN A 71 22.62 11.73 -5.61
CA GLN A 71 22.49 13.19 -5.65
C GLN A 71 22.42 13.70 -7.09
N GLU A 72 23.26 13.17 -8.00
CA GLU A 72 23.23 13.55 -9.42
C GLU A 72 21.88 13.16 -10.06
N VAL A 73 21.43 11.92 -9.86
CA VAL A 73 20.15 11.44 -10.41
C VAL A 73 18.96 12.24 -9.84
N LEU A 74 18.99 12.57 -8.56
CA LEU A 74 17.94 13.40 -7.96
C LEU A 74 17.93 14.82 -8.50
N ALA A 75 19.09 15.41 -8.82
CA ALA A 75 19.17 16.72 -9.48
C ALA A 75 18.58 16.65 -10.89
N GLU A 76 18.93 15.63 -11.69
CA GLU A 76 18.34 15.43 -13.03
C GLU A 76 16.82 15.24 -12.96
N LEU A 77 16.31 14.45 -12.00
CA LEU A 77 14.87 14.28 -11.80
C LEU A 77 14.20 15.63 -11.44
N GLY A 78 14.88 16.47 -10.65
CA GLY A 78 14.39 17.81 -10.30
C GLY A 78 14.22 18.72 -11.51
N GLU A 79 15.00 18.52 -12.56
CA GLU A 79 14.87 19.25 -13.85
C GLU A 79 13.77 18.65 -14.75
N LYS A 80 13.64 17.33 -14.79
CA LYS A 80 12.74 16.63 -15.73
C LYS A 80 11.28 16.59 -15.26
N ILE A 81 11.06 16.45 -13.95
CA ILE A 81 9.69 16.35 -13.39
C ILE A 81 8.86 17.60 -13.70
N PRO A 82 9.36 18.85 -13.52
CA PRO A 82 8.61 20.05 -13.88
C PRO A 82 8.30 20.15 -15.38
N VAL A 83 9.22 19.70 -16.25
CA VAL A 83 9.00 19.69 -17.71
C VAL A 83 7.84 18.77 -18.05
N TRP A 84 7.85 17.55 -17.50
CA TRP A 84 6.78 16.58 -17.71
C TRP A 84 5.45 17.02 -17.08
N GLU A 85 5.47 17.72 -15.94
CA GLU A 85 4.25 18.26 -15.31
C GLU A 85 3.52 19.25 -16.22
N VAL A 86 4.26 20.06 -17.00
CA VAL A 86 3.66 21.02 -17.96
C VAL A 86 3.04 20.32 -19.16
N ASP A 87 3.68 19.27 -19.66
CA ASP A 87 3.17 18.43 -20.74
C ASP A 87 3.36 16.95 -20.42
N THR A 88 2.33 16.35 -19.85
CA THR A 88 2.34 14.93 -19.45
C THR A 88 2.38 13.95 -20.63
N HIS A 89 2.24 14.42 -21.89
CA HIS A 89 2.41 13.64 -23.10
C HIS A 89 3.85 13.65 -23.62
N GLU A 90 4.73 14.43 -23.01
CA GLU A 90 6.15 14.49 -23.39
C GLU A 90 6.85 13.19 -22.97
N LEU A 91 7.02 12.30 -23.98
CA LEU A 91 7.51 10.93 -23.75
C LEU A 91 9.00 10.88 -23.41
N VAL A 92 9.80 11.88 -23.81
CA VAL A 92 11.24 11.89 -23.53
C VAL A 92 11.45 12.16 -22.05
N ALA A 93 10.83 13.22 -21.52
CA ALA A 93 10.90 13.54 -20.09
C ALA A 93 10.35 12.37 -19.24
N LEU A 94 9.23 11.76 -19.64
CA LEU A 94 8.66 10.60 -18.95
C LEU A 94 9.63 9.42 -18.87
N LYS A 95 10.31 9.11 -19.99
CA LYS A 95 11.31 8.03 -20.04
C LYS A 95 12.55 8.35 -19.21
N ASP A 96 13.00 9.61 -19.23
CA ASP A 96 14.14 10.07 -18.43
C ASP A 96 13.81 9.97 -16.93
N ILE A 97 12.63 10.43 -16.51
CA ILE A 97 12.15 10.31 -15.13
C ILE A 97 12.11 8.84 -14.71
N ARG A 98 11.50 7.99 -15.51
CA ARG A 98 11.43 6.54 -15.23
C ARG A 98 12.83 5.93 -15.11
N ARG A 99 13.78 6.34 -15.99
CA ARG A 99 15.17 5.89 -15.95
C ARG A 99 15.87 6.31 -14.65
N GLY A 100 15.69 7.55 -14.20
CA GLY A 100 16.27 8.03 -12.94
C GLY A 100 15.81 7.19 -11.76
N PHE A 101 14.50 6.92 -11.63
CA PHE A 101 13.98 6.06 -10.57
C PHE A 101 14.47 4.60 -10.70
N HIS A 102 14.63 4.09 -11.92
CA HIS A 102 15.21 2.77 -12.16
C HIS A 102 16.66 2.67 -11.68
N THR A 103 17.47 3.71 -11.94
CA THR A 103 18.86 3.78 -11.47
C THR A 103 18.91 3.76 -9.94
N LEU A 104 18.19 4.68 -9.29
CA LEU A 104 18.15 4.75 -7.82
C LEU A 104 17.65 3.44 -7.17
N LYS A 105 16.66 2.79 -7.78
CA LYS A 105 16.21 1.47 -7.32
C LYS A 105 17.32 0.44 -7.39
N GLY A 106 18.03 0.38 -8.51
CA GLY A 106 19.06 -0.62 -8.76
C GLY A 106 20.28 -0.42 -7.87
N SER A 107 20.88 0.77 -7.90
CA SER A 107 22.07 1.10 -7.12
C SER A 107 21.77 1.08 -5.62
N GLY A 108 20.62 1.60 -5.17
CA GLY A 108 20.21 1.56 -3.77
C GLY A 108 20.11 0.14 -3.23
N ARG A 109 19.47 -0.78 -3.96
CA ARG A 109 19.38 -2.19 -3.54
C ARG A 109 20.74 -2.88 -3.51
N MET A 110 21.66 -2.52 -4.41
CA MET A 110 23.01 -3.08 -4.43
C MET A 110 23.83 -2.70 -3.21
N VAL A 111 23.68 -1.49 -2.70
CA VAL A 111 24.45 -1.01 -1.53
C VAL A 111 23.74 -1.23 -0.19
N GLY A 112 22.56 -1.85 -0.19
CA GLY A 112 21.79 -2.09 1.02
C GLY A 112 20.81 -0.98 1.39
N ALA A 113 20.66 0.09 0.59
CA ALA A 113 19.66 1.15 0.77
C ALA A 113 18.29 0.66 0.27
N HIS A 114 17.76 -0.36 0.95
CA HIS A 114 16.56 -1.08 0.52
C HIS A 114 15.32 -0.19 0.51
N GLN A 115 15.18 0.71 1.47
CA GLN A 115 14.02 1.57 1.60
C GLN A 115 13.96 2.64 0.49
N ILE A 116 15.11 3.20 0.10
CA ILE A 116 15.23 4.03 -1.10
C ILE A 116 14.83 3.22 -2.34
N GLY A 117 15.36 2.00 -2.45
CA GLY A 117 15.07 1.09 -3.56
C GLY A 117 13.58 0.79 -3.71
N GLU A 118 12.87 0.56 -2.60
CA GLU A 118 11.42 0.26 -2.63
C GLU A 118 10.58 1.48 -3.00
N MET A 119 10.90 2.67 -2.50
CA MET A 119 10.22 3.90 -2.92
C MET A 119 10.41 4.18 -4.41
N CYS A 120 11.64 4.04 -4.90
CA CYS A 120 11.95 4.22 -6.32
C CYS A 120 11.27 3.16 -7.19
N TRP A 121 11.19 1.90 -6.73
CA TRP A 121 10.45 0.85 -7.43
C TRP A 121 8.95 1.18 -7.54
N ALA A 122 8.35 1.72 -6.49
CA ALA A 122 6.94 2.08 -6.51
C ALA A 122 6.65 3.11 -7.62
N VAL A 123 7.48 4.15 -7.75
CA VAL A 123 7.35 5.16 -8.83
C VAL A 123 7.63 4.53 -10.19
N GLU A 124 8.73 3.80 -10.35
CA GLU A 124 9.08 3.16 -11.62
C GLU A 124 7.97 2.25 -12.13
N ASN A 125 7.37 1.44 -11.24
CA ASN A 125 6.25 0.57 -11.58
C ASN A 125 5.05 1.36 -12.13
N MET A 126 4.71 2.49 -11.53
CA MET A 126 3.64 3.37 -11.99
C MET A 126 3.98 3.97 -13.36
N LEU A 127 5.22 4.48 -13.54
CA LEU A 127 5.67 5.07 -14.80
C LEU A 127 5.73 4.04 -15.93
N ASN A 128 6.12 2.79 -15.66
CA ASN A 128 6.05 1.71 -16.65
C ASN A 128 4.61 1.51 -17.14
N ARG A 129 3.64 1.49 -16.23
CA ARG A 129 2.21 1.34 -16.60
C ARG A 129 1.66 2.55 -17.36
N VAL A 130 2.17 3.76 -17.11
CA VAL A 130 1.86 4.93 -17.93
C VAL A 130 2.43 4.75 -19.35
N LEU A 131 3.68 4.34 -19.47
CA LEU A 131 4.33 4.08 -20.77
C LEU A 131 3.65 2.96 -21.57
N ASP A 132 3.16 1.93 -20.88
CA ASP A 132 2.42 0.81 -21.47
C ASP A 132 0.94 1.15 -21.79
N GLY A 133 0.49 2.36 -21.45
CA GLY A 133 -0.88 2.81 -21.65
C GLY A 133 -1.93 2.13 -20.74
N THR A 134 -1.48 1.41 -19.69
CA THR A 134 -2.36 0.71 -18.75
C THR A 134 -2.71 1.56 -17.51
N LEU A 135 -2.09 2.72 -17.35
CA LEU A 135 -2.36 3.69 -16.32
C LEU A 135 -2.45 5.10 -16.92
N ALA A 136 -3.56 5.79 -16.72
CA ALA A 136 -3.70 7.16 -17.16
C ALA A 136 -2.94 8.12 -16.23
N VAL A 137 -2.35 9.18 -16.80
CA VAL A 137 -1.76 10.25 -15.99
C VAL A 137 -2.88 11.06 -15.33
N SER A 138 -2.73 11.31 -14.04
CA SER A 138 -3.65 12.14 -13.25
C SER A 138 -2.84 13.11 -12.37
N ASP A 139 -3.49 14.18 -11.91
CA ASP A 139 -2.85 15.13 -10.97
C ASP A 139 -2.37 14.43 -9.70
N ALA A 140 -3.09 13.40 -9.24
CA ALA A 140 -2.70 12.60 -8.09
C ALA A 140 -1.42 11.80 -8.35
N LEU A 141 -1.25 11.24 -9.56
CA LEU A 141 -0.03 10.56 -9.97
C LEU A 141 1.16 11.53 -10.06
N VAL A 142 0.98 12.67 -10.70
CA VAL A 142 2.01 13.71 -10.80
C VAL A 142 2.41 14.19 -9.41
N GLY A 143 1.44 14.49 -8.56
CA GLY A 143 1.65 14.89 -7.17
C GLY A 143 2.44 13.85 -6.38
N PHE A 144 2.10 12.56 -6.53
CA PHE A 144 2.80 11.45 -5.89
C PHE A 144 4.28 11.36 -6.31
N ILE A 145 4.58 11.50 -7.60
CA ILE A 145 5.97 11.46 -8.11
C ILE A 145 6.78 12.63 -7.54
N LYS A 146 6.20 13.83 -7.53
CA LYS A 146 6.82 15.04 -6.96
C LYS A 146 7.09 14.88 -5.46
N ASP A 147 6.12 14.35 -4.72
CA ASP A 147 6.25 14.11 -3.29
C ASP A 147 7.33 13.07 -2.98
N THR A 148 7.39 12.00 -3.76
CA THR A 148 8.42 10.99 -3.61
C THR A 148 9.81 11.57 -3.89
N HIS A 149 9.96 12.32 -5.00
CA HIS A 149 11.22 13.00 -5.31
C HIS A 149 11.68 13.94 -4.17
N ARG A 150 10.77 14.71 -3.56
CA ARG A 150 11.10 15.60 -2.43
C ARG A 150 11.55 14.88 -1.16
N LYS A 151 11.08 13.65 -0.95
CA LYS A 151 11.42 12.83 0.22
C LYS A 151 12.76 12.10 0.08
N LEU A 152 13.15 11.74 -1.14
CA LEU A 152 14.35 10.94 -1.40
C LEU A 152 15.66 11.57 -0.89
N PRO A 153 15.93 12.90 -1.03
CA PRO A 153 17.14 13.50 -0.47
C PRO A 153 17.31 13.25 1.03
N THR A 154 16.21 13.31 1.80
CA THR A 154 16.23 13.02 3.24
C THR A 154 16.62 11.57 3.52
N LEU A 155 16.08 10.62 2.76
CA LEU A 155 16.44 9.20 2.92
C LEU A 155 17.89 8.93 2.51
N VAL A 156 18.38 9.58 1.47
CA VAL A 156 19.80 9.48 1.05
C VAL A 156 20.72 10.00 2.16
N GLU A 157 20.37 11.12 2.80
CA GLU A 157 21.10 11.66 3.95
C GLU A 157 21.04 10.72 5.16
N ASP A 158 19.85 10.15 5.47
CA ASP A 158 19.68 9.18 6.55
C ASP A 158 20.57 7.94 6.31
N PHE A 159 20.58 7.42 5.08
CA PHE A 159 21.42 6.28 4.71
C PHE A 159 22.91 6.60 4.79
N GLN A 160 23.34 7.79 4.33
CA GLN A 160 24.73 8.27 4.45
C GLN A 160 25.18 8.29 5.90
N GLN A 161 24.30 8.76 6.79
CA GLN A 161 24.58 8.84 8.23
C GLN A 161 24.36 7.52 8.98
N GLN A 162 24.03 6.43 8.28
CA GLN A 162 23.74 5.10 8.82
C GLN A 162 22.72 5.13 9.96
N ARG A 163 21.68 5.92 9.79
CA ARG A 163 20.56 6.03 10.75
C ARG A 163 19.27 5.52 10.17
N ALA A 164 18.35 5.14 11.05
CA ALA A 164 17.00 4.78 10.64
C ALA A 164 16.34 5.93 9.88
N PRO A 165 15.49 5.64 8.87
CA PRO A 165 14.77 6.65 8.10
C PRO A 165 13.99 7.62 8.99
N SER A 166 14.19 8.91 8.80
CA SER A 166 13.46 9.97 9.53
C SER A 166 12.04 10.18 8.97
N ILE A 167 11.77 9.66 7.80
CA ILE A 167 10.45 9.58 7.17
C ILE A 167 10.08 8.11 6.96
N ASP A 168 8.79 7.79 6.99
CA ASP A 168 8.31 6.41 6.82
C ASP A 168 8.11 6.07 5.33
N PRO A 169 8.97 5.23 4.71
CA PRO A 169 8.83 4.86 3.31
C PRO A 169 7.57 4.04 3.02
N ALA A 170 7.04 3.31 4.03
CA ALA A 170 5.84 2.51 3.87
C ALA A 170 4.60 3.35 3.51
N VAL A 171 4.54 4.60 3.98
CA VAL A 171 3.48 5.54 3.60
C VAL A 171 3.49 5.78 2.09
N THR A 172 4.67 5.99 1.50
CA THR A 172 4.81 6.23 0.06
C THR A 172 4.47 4.98 -0.75
N VAL A 173 4.92 3.80 -0.32
CA VAL A 173 4.60 2.52 -0.98
C VAL A 173 3.09 2.23 -0.91
N LEU A 174 2.45 2.50 0.23
CA LEU A 174 1.01 2.35 0.38
C LEU A 174 0.24 3.34 -0.51
N GLN A 175 0.67 4.60 -0.60
CA GLN A 175 0.08 5.59 -1.50
C GLN A 175 0.15 5.14 -2.97
N ALA A 176 1.29 4.60 -3.41
CA ALA A 176 1.43 4.04 -4.76
C ALA A 176 0.43 2.90 -4.99
N THR A 177 0.29 1.98 -4.04
CA THR A 177 -0.64 0.86 -4.13
C THR A 177 -2.09 1.35 -4.25
N ASN A 178 -2.49 2.33 -3.45
CA ASN A 178 -3.83 2.92 -3.49
C ASN A 178 -4.12 3.61 -4.82
N LEU A 179 -3.15 4.37 -5.36
CA LEU A 179 -3.29 5.01 -6.67
C LEU A 179 -3.48 4.00 -7.80
N LEU A 180 -2.74 2.88 -7.75
CA LEU A 180 -2.87 1.80 -8.74
C LEU A 180 -4.22 1.07 -8.67
N GLN A 181 -4.83 0.99 -7.49
CA GLN A 181 -6.14 0.34 -7.29
C GLN A 181 -7.32 1.24 -7.68
N GLN A 182 -7.19 2.57 -7.56
CA GLN A 182 -8.25 3.52 -7.85
C GLN A 182 -8.45 3.79 -9.35
N GLN A 183 -7.51 3.41 -10.20
CA GLN A 183 -7.61 3.58 -11.64
C GLN A 183 -8.39 2.40 -12.26
N PRO A 184 -9.49 2.64 -12.97
CA PRO A 184 -10.18 1.58 -13.70
C PRO A 184 -9.20 0.97 -14.72
N ILE A 185 -9.12 -0.35 -14.72
CA ILE A 185 -8.37 -1.09 -15.75
C ILE A 185 -9.06 -0.76 -17.08
N ASN A 186 -8.42 0.06 -17.90
CA ASN A 186 -8.89 0.29 -19.26
C ASN A 186 -8.58 -0.98 -20.08
N THR A 187 -9.39 -2.01 -19.86
CA THR A 187 -9.43 -3.16 -20.76
C THR A 187 -10.10 -2.68 -22.02
N GLY A 188 -9.30 -2.20 -22.98
CA GLY A 188 -9.74 -1.82 -24.30
C GLY A 188 -10.28 -3.03 -25.08
N LEU A 189 -11.45 -3.50 -24.68
CA LEU A 189 -12.30 -4.31 -25.54
C LEU A 189 -13.09 -3.32 -26.39
N PRO A 190 -12.97 -3.34 -27.72
CA PRO A 190 -13.84 -2.57 -28.57
C PRO A 190 -15.27 -3.02 -28.30
N GLU A 191 -16.15 -2.07 -27.94
CA GLU A 191 -17.59 -2.32 -27.96
C GLU A 191 -17.96 -2.75 -29.38
N THR A 192 -18.27 -4.04 -29.54
CA THR A 192 -18.90 -4.52 -30.74
C THR A 192 -20.30 -3.95 -30.75
N ASN A 193 -20.47 -2.78 -31.40
CA ASN A 193 -21.78 -2.29 -31.80
C ASN A 193 -22.43 -3.37 -32.67
N GLY A 194 -23.34 -4.11 -32.06
CA GLY A 194 -24.26 -4.98 -32.79
C GLY A 194 -25.06 -4.12 -33.77
N LEU A 195 -24.72 -4.24 -35.03
CA LEU A 195 -25.59 -3.86 -36.11
C LEU A 195 -26.68 -4.92 -36.20
N ASP A 196 -27.82 -4.69 -35.55
CA ASP A 196 -29.05 -5.34 -35.90
C ASP A 196 -29.60 -4.66 -37.16
N ASN A 197 -29.72 -5.46 -38.19
CA ASN A 197 -30.50 -5.16 -39.40
C ASN A 197 -31.57 -6.23 -39.57
#